data_2dfc74baa268d167602c09065756385b
#
_entry.id   2dfc74baa268d167602c09065756385b
#
_cell.length_a   1.000
_cell.length_b   1.000
_cell.length_c   1.000
_cell.angle_alpha   90.00
_cell.angle_beta   90.00
_cell.angle_gamma   90.00
#
_symmetry.space_group_name_H-M   'P 1'
#
loop_
_entity.id
_entity.type
_entity.pdbx_description
1 polymer ?
#
loop_
_entity_poly.entity_id
_entity_poly.type
_entity_poly.pdbx_seq_one_letter_code
_entity_poly.pdbx_strand_id
1 'polypeptide(L)'
;MASNASVLKQRTLSAIVFVIIMLTGLIWNNWSFFTLFLIIQLGCLYEYQKLLALIYPSYQNISSVHKWGLLVIGCLMMMTLGPVDLTISGISIKFLGSRVLPFVVALMIIVDIFSKKFSLQNLAISIAGLVYIPMCLSLFFQLKSFMTNTYFG
;
A
#
# COMPACT_ATOMS: atom_id res chain seq x y z
N MET A 1 19.52 8.22 -33.27
CA MET A 1 18.12 8.69 -33.07
C MET A 1 17.07 7.58 -32.99
N ALA A 2 17.33 6.35 -33.47
CA ALA A 2 16.38 5.22 -33.39
C ALA A 2 16.13 4.67 -31.97
N SER A 3 17.09 4.80 -31.06
CA SER A 3 17.02 4.29 -29.68
C SER A 3 15.93 4.95 -28.83
N ASN A 4 15.70 6.27 -29.02
CA ASN A 4 14.73 7.00 -28.21
C ASN A 4 13.27 6.68 -28.59
N ALA A 5 13.00 6.38 -29.85
CA ALA A 5 11.66 6.03 -30.33
C ALA A 5 11.21 4.64 -29.82
N SER A 6 12.11 3.66 -29.72
CA SER A 6 11.80 2.34 -29.18
C SER A 6 11.52 2.37 -27.69
N VAL A 7 12.29 3.15 -26.92
CA VAL A 7 12.08 3.36 -25.49
C VAL A 7 10.76 4.08 -25.23
N LEU A 8 10.43 5.09 -26.06
CA LEU A 8 9.16 5.80 -25.96
C LEU A 8 7.97 4.88 -26.23
N LYS A 9 8.04 4.09 -27.31
CA LYS A 9 7.01 3.07 -27.64
C LYS A 9 6.79 2.10 -26.49
N GLN A 10 7.86 1.58 -25.89
CA GLN A 10 7.76 0.62 -24.79
C GLN A 10 7.11 1.25 -23.56
N ARG A 11 7.46 2.48 -23.20
CA ARG A 11 6.84 3.23 -22.09
C ARG A 11 5.37 3.53 -22.35
N THR A 12 5.02 3.95 -23.55
CA THR A 12 3.62 4.21 -23.93
C THR A 12 2.80 2.94 -23.89
N LEU A 13 3.31 1.82 -24.42
CA LEU A 13 2.63 0.53 -24.38
C LEU A 13 2.37 0.07 -22.95
N SER A 14 3.37 0.15 -22.07
CA SER A 14 3.22 -0.22 -20.67
C SER A 14 2.21 0.69 -19.94
N ALA A 15 2.18 1.98 -20.25
CA ALA A 15 1.21 2.91 -19.69
C ALA A 15 -0.22 2.59 -20.15
N ILE A 16 -0.42 2.26 -21.43
CA ILE A 16 -1.75 1.86 -21.96
C ILE A 16 -2.23 0.57 -21.28
N VAL A 17 -1.37 -0.44 -21.18
CA VAL A 17 -1.69 -1.70 -20.50
C VAL A 17 -2.07 -1.45 -19.04
N PHE A 18 -1.31 -0.61 -18.33
CA PHE A 18 -1.61 -0.23 -16.96
C PHE A 18 -2.98 0.45 -16.83
N VAL A 19 -3.29 1.40 -17.70
CA VAL A 19 -4.59 2.10 -17.72
C VAL A 19 -5.73 1.13 -17.97
N ILE A 20 -5.58 0.18 -18.92
CA ILE A 20 -6.60 -0.83 -19.20
C ILE A 20 -6.85 -1.72 -17.97
N ILE A 21 -5.79 -2.18 -17.31
CA ILE A 21 -5.89 -3.00 -16.09
C ILE A 21 -6.60 -2.22 -14.98
N MET A 22 -6.24 -0.94 -14.80
CA MET A 22 -6.85 -0.06 -13.80
C MET A 22 -8.34 0.15 -14.08
N LEU A 23 -8.71 0.46 -15.32
CA LEU A 23 -10.11 0.67 -15.71
C LEU A 23 -10.93 -0.62 -15.55
N THR A 24 -10.39 -1.75 -15.97
CA THR A 24 -11.06 -3.06 -15.83
C THR A 24 -11.30 -3.38 -14.35
N GLY A 25 -10.30 -3.19 -13.48
CA GLY A 25 -10.44 -3.40 -12.04
C GLY A 25 -11.45 -2.47 -11.39
N LEU A 26 -11.58 -1.23 -11.89
CA LEU A 26 -12.50 -0.23 -11.35
C LEU A 26 -13.96 -0.51 -11.70
N ILE A 27 -14.22 -1.06 -12.91
CA ILE A 27 -15.57 -1.29 -13.42
C ILE A 27 -16.13 -2.64 -12.95
N TRP A 28 -15.28 -3.64 -12.80
CA TRP A 28 -15.73 -5.02 -12.57
C TRP A 28 -16.44 -5.21 -11.24
N ASN A 29 -15.73 -5.05 -10.09
CA ASN A 29 -16.30 -5.25 -8.76
C ASN A 29 -15.46 -4.54 -7.68
N ASN A 30 -16.07 -4.24 -6.53
CA ASN A 30 -15.39 -3.64 -5.38
C ASN A 30 -14.23 -4.51 -4.85
N TRP A 31 -14.36 -5.83 -4.90
CA TRP A 31 -13.30 -6.79 -4.55
C TRP A 31 -12.11 -6.74 -5.52
N SER A 32 -12.38 -6.69 -6.83
CA SER A 32 -11.33 -6.58 -7.85
C SER A 32 -10.57 -5.28 -7.70
N PHE A 33 -11.28 -4.19 -7.47
CA PHE A 33 -10.70 -2.87 -7.22
C PHE A 33 -9.82 -2.86 -5.96
N PHE A 34 -10.33 -3.42 -4.84
CA PHE A 34 -9.57 -3.54 -3.60
C PHE A 34 -8.29 -4.34 -3.78
N THR A 35 -8.38 -5.52 -4.41
CA THR A 35 -7.23 -6.40 -4.65
C THR A 35 -6.18 -5.73 -5.54
N LEU A 36 -6.61 -5.04 -6.60
CA LEU A 36 -5.72 -4.31 -7.50
C LEU A 36 -4.92 -3.23 -6.73
N PHE A 37 -5.62 -2.40 -5.95
CA PHE A 37 -4.97 -1.35 -5.17
C PHE A 37 -4.06 -1.90 -4.08
N LEU A 38 -4.43 -3.03 -3.48
CA LEU A 38 -3.59 -3.73 -2.51
C LEU A 38 -2.27 -4.20 -3.14
N ILE A 39 -2.32 -4.76 -4.35
CA ILE A 39 -1.10 -5.16 -5.09
C ILE A 39 -0.23 -3.94 -5.41
N ILE A 40 -0.84 -2.86 -5.91
CA ILE A 40 -0.11 -1.61 -6.19
C ILE A 40 0.53 -1.06 -4.92
N GLN A 41 -0.19 -1.04 -3.81
CA GLN A 41 0.32 -0.56 -2.53
C GLN A 41 1.52 -1.37 -2.04
N LEU A 42 1.44 -2.70 -2.13
CA LEU A 42 2.57 -3.58 -1.77
C LEU A 42 3.79 -3.30 -2.64
N GLY A 43 3.58 -3.13 -3.95
CA GLY A 43 4.64 -2.74 -4.88
C GLY A 43 5.27 -1.39 -4.51
N CYS A 44 4.45 -0.38 -4.23
CA CYS A 44 4.93 0.94 -3.81
C CYS A 44 5.70 0.90 -2.48
N LEU A 45 5.21 0.16 -1.48
CA LEU A 45 5.90 -0.01 -0.20
C LEU A 45 7.23 -0.74 -0.36
N TYR A 46 7.27 -1.78 -1.20
CA TYR A 46 8.49 -2.52 -1.49
C TYR A 46 9.55 -1.63 -2.18
N GLU A 47 9.16 -0.90 -3.22
CA GLU A 47 10.07 0.04 -3.90
C GLU A 47 10.50 1.19 -2.97
N TYR A 48 9.59 1.68 -2.13
CA TYR A 48 9.92 2.69 -1.12
C TYR A 48 11.02 2.21 -0.16
N GLN A 49 10.91 0.99 0.36
CA GLN A 49 11.94 0.40 1.23
C GLN A 49 13.29 0.25 0.50
N LYS A 50 13.25 -0.11 -0.78
CA LYS A 50 14.44 -0.21 -1.61
C LYS A 50 15.13 1.14 -1.82
N LEU A 51 14.34 2.19 -2.08
CA LEU A 51 14.83 3.56 -2.18
C LEU A 51 15.43 4.04 -0.85
N LEU A 52 14.79 3.75 0.27
CA LEU A 52 15.34 4.08 1.59
C LEU A 52 16.68 3.40 1.84
N ALA A 53 16.84 2.16 1.44
CA ALA A 53 18.10 1.43 1.57
C ALA A 53 19.23 2.04 0.70
N LEU A 54 18.89 2.73 -0.40
CA LEU A 54 19.86 3.43 -1.23
C LEU A 54 20.25 4.81 -0.64
N ILE A 55 19.28 5.52 -0.06
CA ILE A 55 19.49 6.88 0.47
C ILE A 55 20.14 6.83 1.87
N TYR A 56 19.69 5.90 2.70
CA TYR A 56 20.13 5.75 4.08
C TYR A 56 20.89 4.43 4.29
N PRO A 57 22.23 4.44 4.38
CA PRO A 57 23.01 3.22 4.59
C PRO A 57 22.63 2.46 5.88
N SER A 58 22.18 3.18 6.90
CA SER A 58 21.67 2.60 8.15
C SER A 58 20.44 1.71 7.93
N TYR A 59 19.64 2.00 6.89
CA TYR A 59 18.43 1.25 6.55
C TYR A 59 18.73 -0.11 5.91
N GLN A 60 19.88 -0.28 5.28
CA GLN A 60 20.29 -1.57 4.70
C GLN A 60 20.40 -2.67 5.75
N ASN A 61 20.85 -2.28 6.95
CA ASN A 61 21.11 -3.19 8.07
C ASN A 61 19.87 -3.48 8.94
N ILE A 62 18.70 -2.94 8.57
CA ILE A 62 17.45 -3.18 9.31
C ILE A 62 17.04 -4.66 9.22
N SER A 63 16.42 -5.14 10.30
CA SER A 63 15.90 -6.49 10.41
C SER A 63 14.91 -6.82 9.27
N SER A 64 14.99 -8.04 8.75
CA SER A 64 13.99 -8.53 7.79
C SER A 64 12.58 -8.51 8.37
N VAL A 65 12.44 -8.70 9.69
CA VAL A 65 11.15 -8.63 10.39
C VAL A 65 10.53 -7.24 10.27
N HIS A 66 11.34 -6.17 10.40
CA HIS A 66 10.88 -4.79 10.19
C HIS A 66 10.34 -4.58 8.77
N LYS A 67 11.08 -5.04 7.76
CA LYS A 67 10.70 -4.89 6.35
C LYS A 67 9.38 -5.59 6.02
N TRP A 68 9.21 -6.83 6.47
CA TRP A 68 7.98 -7.57 6.31
C TRP A 68 6.83 -7.03 7.15
N GLY A 69 7.13 -6.59 8.38
CA GLY A 69 6.16 -5.95 9.27
C GLY A 69 5.53 -4.71 8.64
N LEU A 70 6.32 -3.87 7.98
CA LEU A 70 5.82 -2.70 7.24
C LEU A 70 4.83 -3.07 6.14
N LEU A 71 5.10 -4.14 5.38
CA LEU A 71 4.19 -4.61 4.34
C LEU A 71 2.87 -5.10 4.94
N VAL A 72 2.93 -5.87 6.04
CA VAL A 72 1.75 -6.36 6.75
C VAL A 72 0.92 -5.21 7.32
N ILE A 73 1.57 -4.23 7.98
CA ILE A 73 0.88 -3.05 8.52
C ILE A 73 0.25 -2.24 7.37
N GLY A 74 0.95 -2.09 6.24
CA GLY A 74 0.40 -1.45 5.06
C GLY A 74 -0.88 -2.13 4.57
N CYS A 75 -0.90 -3.47 4.46
CA CYS A 75 -2.10 -4.23 4.13
C CYS A 75 -3.24 -3.97 5.12
N LEU A 76 -2.96 -4.00 6.42
CA LEU A 76 -3.96 -3.74 7.46
C LEU A 76 -4.49 -2.30 7.39
N MET A 77 -3.63 -1.32 7.13
CA MET A 77 -4.05 0.06 6.90
C MET A 77 -5.01 0.17 5.71
N MET A 78 -4.70 -0.52 4.61
CA MET A 78 -5.59 -0.54 3.45
C MET A 78 -6.95 -1.20 3.78
N MET A 79 -6.96 -2.24 4.61
CA MET A 79 -8.20 -2.87 5.10
C MET A 79 -9.02 -1.92 5.98
N THR A 80 -8.37 -1.10 6.82
CA THR A 80 -9.06 -0.13 7.68
C THR A 80 -9.62 1.07 6.92
N LEU A 81 -8.90 1.53 5.91
CA LEU A 81 -9.24 2.70 5.10
C LEU A 81 -10.06 2.34 3.85
N GLY A 82 -10.18 1.05 3.55
CA GLY A 82 -10.89 0.53 2.38
C GLY A 82 -12.41 0.72 2.44
N PRO A 83 -13.12 0.29 1.39
CA PRO A 83 -14.56 0.45 1.30
C PRO A 83 -15.28 -0.32 2.42
N VAL A 84 -16.30 0.33 2.99
CA VAL A 84 -17.08 -0.19 4.13
C VAL A 84 -17.87 -1.45 3.75
N ASP A 85 -18.15 -1.63 2.45
CA ASP A 85 -19.10 -2.63 1.94
C ASP A 85 -18.48 -4.02 1.72
N LEU A 86 -17.16 -4.17 1.93
CA LEU A 86 -16.50 -5.46 1.80
C LEU A 86 -16.64 -6.27 3.09
N THR A 87 -17.40 -7.37 3.00
CA THR A 87 -17.61 -8.30 4.12
C THR A 87 -17.11 -9.70 3.76
N ILE A 88 -16.49 -10.37 4.72
CA ILE A 88 -16.12 -11.79 4.66
C ILE A 88 -16.89 -12.49 5.78
N SER A 89 -17.75 -13.44 5.42
CA SER A 89 -18.57 -14.21 6.37
C SER A 89 -19.36 -13.34 7.37
N GLY A 90 -19.89 -12.20 6.89
CA GLY A 90 -20.65 -11.27 7.72
C GLY A 90 -19.81 -10.29 8.56
N ILE A 91 -18.50 -10.38 8.54
CA ILE A 91 -17.58 -9.46 9.22
C ILE A 91 -17.04 -8.45 8.22
N SER A 92 -17.15 -7.15 8.54
CA SER A 92 -16.57 -6.10 7.73
C SER A 92 -15.04 -6.17 7.79
N ILE A 93 -14.40 -6.10 6.62
CA ILE A 93 -12.94 -6.05 6.50
C ILE A 93 -12.37 -4.86 7.28
N LYS A 94 -13.07 -3.73 7.25
CA LYS A 94 -12.70 -2.55 8.01
C LYS A 94 -12.66 -2.80 9.52
N PHE A 95 -13.65 -3.54 10.04
CA PHE A 95 -13.68 -3.90 11.46
C PHE A 95 -12.50 -4.81 11.83
N LEU A 96 -12.22 -5.81 11.01
CA LEU A 96 -11.09 -6.71 11.20
C LEU A 96 -9.76 -5.94 11.18
N GLY A 97 -9.55 -5.12 10.16
CA GLY A 97 -8.34 -4.30 10.02
C GLY A 97 -8.13 -3.39 11.23
N SER A 98 -9.17 -2.64 11.65
CA SER A 98 -9.08 -1.70 12.77
C SER A 98 -8.77 -2.36 14.12
N ARG A 99 -9.18 -3.60 14.31
CA ARG A 99 -8.89 -4.36 15.55
C ARG A 99 -7.49 -4.96 15.55
N VAL A 100 -7.04 -5.50 14.42
CA VAL A 100 -5.74 -6.19 14.32
C VAL A 100 -4.58 -5.20 14.19
N LEU A 101 -4.78 -4.08 13.51
CA LEU A 101 -3.74 -3.08 13.22
C LEU A 101 -2.98 -2.61 14.47
N PRO A 102 -3.62 -2.15 15.57
CA PRO A 102 -2.90 -1.67 16.75
C PRO A 102 -2.03 -2.74 17.40
N PHE A 103 -2.48 -4.01 17.40
CA PHE A 103 -1.71 -5.11 17.94
C PHE A 103 -0.46 -5.39 17.11
N VAL A 104 -0.57 -5.39 15.79
CA VAL A 104 0.58 -5.64 14.89
C VAL A 104 1.57 -4.48 14.95
N VAL A 105 1.10 -3.24 15.03
CA VAL A 105 1.96 -2.06 15.21
C VAL A 105 2.70 -2.12 16.55
N ALA A 106 2.01 -2.43 17.64
CA ALA A 106 2.63 -2.57 18.96
C ALA A 106 3.69 -3.69 18.96
N LEU A 107 3.37 -4.84 18.38
CA LEU A 107 4.29 -5.97 18.27
C LEU A 107 5.54 -5.60 17.46
N MET A 108 5.36 -4.90 16.33
CA MET A 108 6.47 -4.43 15.50
C MET A 108 7.38 -3.48 16.28
N ILE A 109 6.82 -2.51 17.02
CA ILE A 109 7.60 -1.56 17.84
C ILE A 109 8.38 -2.31 18.91
N ILE A 110 7.77 -3.28 19.59
CA ILE A 110 8.43 -4.10 20.59
C ILE A 110 9.63 -4.84 19.99
N VAL A 111 9.42 -5.51 18.85
CA VAL A 111 10.49 -6.26 18.17
C VAL A 111 11.62 -5.33 17.73
N ASP A 112 11.30 -4.13 17.25
CA ASP A 112 12.29 -3.13 16.85
C ASP A 112 13.12 -2.63 18.04
N ILE A 113 12.49 -2.36 19.19
CA ILE A 113 13.17 -1.91 20.42
C ILE A 113 14.16 -2.98 20.91
N PHE A 114 13.78 -4.26 20.87
CA PHE A 114 14.66 -5.37 21.23
C PHE A 114 15.74 -5.67 20.18
N SER A 115 15.62 -5.10 18.98
CA SER A 115 16.64 -5.23 17.95
C SER A 115 17.84 -4.32 18.25
N LYS A 116 19.05 -4.89 18.25
CA LYS A 116 20.32 -4.13 18.43
C LYS A 116 20.56 -3.06 17.35
N LYS A 117 19.74 -3.04 16.30
CA LYS A 117 19.84 -2.15 15.14
C LYS A 117 18.76 -1.05 15.14
N PHE A 118 18.12 -0.82 16.30
CA PHE A 118 17.07 0.19 16.44
C PHE A 118 17.63 1.60 16.16
N SER A 119 16.96 2.33 15.30
CA SER A 119 17.20 3.75 15.03
C SER A 119 15.87 4.48 14.92
N LEU A 120 15.68 5.49 15.75
CA LEU A 120 14.48 6.36 15.70
C LEU A 120 14.29 7.00 14.34
N GLN A 121 15.37 7.37 13.65
CA GLN A 121 15.33 7.96 12.32
C GLN A 121 14.76 6.96 11.31
N ASN A 122 15.22 5.72 11.32
CA ASN A 122 14.75 4.68 10.41
C ASN A 122 13.26 4.35 10.66
N LEU A 123 12.85 4.33 11.94
CA LEU A 123 11.46 4.14 12.32
C LEU A 123 10.57 5.29 11.81
N ALA A 124 10.98 6.55 12.04
CA ALA A 124 10.23 7.73 11.62
C ALA A 124 10.04 7.76 10.08
N ILE A 125 11.10 7.49 9.31
CA ILE A 125 11.04 7.45 7.86
C ILE A 125 10.14 6.31 7.37
N SER A 126 10.22 5.13 8.01
CA SER A 126 9.35 3.99 7.69
C SER A 126 7.88 4.31 7.94
N ILE A 127 7.56 4.95 9.07
CA ILE A 127 6.19 5.37 9.40
C ILE A 127 5.69 6.42 8.41
N ALA A 128 6.54 7.38 8.01
CA ALA A 128 6.15 8.40 7.03
C ALA A 128 5.69 7.77 5.71
N GLY A 129 6.44 6.81 5.16
CA GLY A 129 6.03 6.09 3.95
C GLY A 129 4.80 5.21 4.16
N LEU A 130 4.72 4.56 5.33
CA LEU A 130 3.59 3.73 5.70
C LEU A 130 2.28 4.53 5.80
N VAL A 131 2.31 5.75 6.31
CA VAL A 131 1.13 6.62 6.39
C VAL A 131 0.82 7.22 5.02
N TYR A 132 1.82 7.73 4.31
CA TYR A 132 1.64 8.44 3.05
C TYR A 132 1.04 7.54 1.95
N ILE A 133 1.62 6.36 1.71
CA ILE A 133 1.22 5.50 0.59
C ILE A 133 -0.21 4.95 0.76
N PRO A 134 -0.58 4.29 1.88
CA PRO A 134 -1.94 3.83 2.08
C PRO A 134 -2.98 4.96 2.14
N MET A 135 -2.63 6.12 2.72
CA MET A 135 -3.55 7.24 2.82
C MET A 135 -3.88 7.81 1.44
N CYS A 136 -2.87 8.01 0.58
CA CYS A 136 -3.10 8.47 -0.79
C CYS A 136 -3.98 7.50 -1.58
N LEU A 137 -3.72 6.19 -1.47
CA LEU A 137 -4.49 5.18 -2.19
C LEU A 137 -5.92 5.04 -1.64
N SER A 138 -6.13 5.20 -0.32
CA SER A 138 -7.45 5.12 0.29
C SER A 138 -8.38 6.25 -0.15
N LEU A 139 -7.85 7.43 -0.50
CA LEU A 139 -8.64 8.53 -1.06
C LEU A 139 -9.36 8.13 -2.35
N PHE A 140 -8.78 7.26 -3.17
CA PHE A 140 -9.46 6.73 -4.37
C PHE A 140 -10.69 5.89 -4.03
N PHE A 141 -10.65 5.14 -2.93
CA PHE A 141 -11.84 4.41 -2.46
C PHE A 141 -12.95 5.34 -2.01
N GLN A 142 -12.60 6.41 -1.29
CA GLN A 142 -13.56 7.40 -0.82
C GLN A 142 -14.20 8.14 -2.00
N LEU A 143 -13.40 8.51 -3.01
CA LEU A 143 -13.91 9.13 -4.23
C LEU A 143 -14.87 8.22 -4.99
N LYS A 144 -14.54 6.92 -5.12
CA LYS A 144 -15.42 5.94 -5.76
C LYS A 144 -16.74 5.80 -4.99
N SER A 145 -16.69 5.68 -3.66
CA SER A 145 -17.88 5.59 -2.82
C SER A 145 -18.76 6.85 -2.91
N PHE A 146 -18.15 8.02 -2.94
CA PHE A 146 -18.85 9.29 -3.11
C PHE A 146 -19.57 9.36 -4.46
N MET A 147 -18.88 8.98 -5.56
CA MET A 147 -19.49 8.96 -6.89
C MET A 147 -20.67 7.99 -6.99
N THR A 148 -20.52 6.79 -6.43
CA THR A 148 -21.60 5.77 -6.47
C THR A 148 -22.84 6.25 -5.73
N ASN A 149 -22.68 6.85 -4.58
CA ASN A 149 -23.81 7.34 -3.77
C ASN A 149 -24.47 8.60 -4.35
N THR A 150 -23.75 9.41 -5.15
CA THR A 150 -24.29 10.66 -5.70
C THR A 150 -25.01 10.46 -7.02
N TYR A 151 -24.61 9.46 -7.83
CA TYR A 151 -25.15 9.25 -9.17
C TYR A 151 -26.10 8.06 -9.29
N PHE A 152 -26.12 7.14 -8.34
CA PHE A 152 -26.93 5.90 -8.38
C PHE A 152 -27.84 5.72 -7.15
N GLY A 153 -27.90 6.67 -6.22
CA GLY A 153 -28.86 6.77 -5.13
C GLY A 153 -29.91 7.82 -5.47
#